data_640569c9a94a3cc0d4d9166a470f437d
#
_entry.id   640569c9a94a3cc0d4d9166a470f437d
#
_cell.length_a   1.000
_cell.length_b   1.000
_cell.length_c   1.000
_cell.angle_alpha   90.00
_cell.angle_beta   90.00
_cell.angle_gamma   90.00
#
_symmetry.space_group_name_H-M   'P 1'
#
loop_
_entity.id
_entity.type
_entity.pdbx_description
1 polymer ?
#
loop_
_entity_poly.entity_id
_entity_poly.type
_entity_poly.pdbx_seq_one_letter_code
_entity_poly.pdbx_strand_id
1 'polypeptide(L)'
;MTRIGFSLQADYGLPITQVIALLKASGFTAVSPVWSQDLDLESIAESLAEHNMTFQSLHAPHRGISTLWNPDDPVSVEIRSNIMRCIDACAQFQVPIMVMHGWQGLIYRFPSEPLDFGNFDVIVNYARQKGVSIAFENLEGEEYLEALMTRYQDQPHVGYCWDSGHDHCYPHETDFLKAYGDRLIMTHLNDNLGLRDPSGIPTGDDDLHFLPYDGNIDWDNTIYRLQQAPRQAVLNFEIKIRSHSKDLADMPYTQLSLESLIELASDRARQIARQYAMLAEYTQH
;
A
#
# COMPACT_ATOMS: atom_id res chain seq x y z
N MET A 1 -15.50 14.94 5.96
CA MET A 1 -15.12 14.60 4.56
C MET A 1 -13.92 13.68 4.62
N THR A 2 -13.92 12.57 3.91
CA THR A 2 -12.79 11.64 3.84
C THR A 2 -11.60 12.33 3.16
N ARG A 3 -10.42 12.23 3.77
CA ARG A 3 -9.18 12.82 3.26
C ARG A 3 -8.56 11.90 2.22
N ILE A 4 -7.71 12.47 1.35
CA ILE A 4 -6.93 11.70 0.37
C ILE A 4 -5.44 11.75 0.70
N GLY A 5 -4.77 10.60 0.61
CA GLY A 5 -3.34 10.41 0.76
C GLY A 5 -2.69 9.93 -0.53
N PHE A 6 -1.38 10.01 -0.60
CA PHE A 6 -0.61 9.63 -1.77
C PHE A 6 0.64 8.83 -1.38
N SER A 7 0.86 7.68 -2.03
CA SER A 7 2.09 6.90 -1.88
C SER A 7 3.21 7.55 -2.69
N LEU A 8 4.25 8.03 -1.99
CA LEU A 8 5.41 8.65 -2.62
C LEU A 8 6.38 7.59 -3.12
N GLN A 9 6.73 7.67 -4.39
CA GLN A 9 7.76 6.89 -5.05
C GLN A 9 9.12 7.60 -5.01
N ALA A 10 10.18 6.90 -5.38
CA ALA A 10 11.53 7.41 -5.20
C ALA A 10 11.96 8.48 -6.24
N ASP A 11 11.37 8.52 -7.44
CA ASP A 11 11.88 9.38 -8.53
C ASP A 11 10.77 10.10 -9.28
N TYR A 12 10.64 11.38 -8.99
CA TYR A 12 9.77 12.30 -9.72
C TYR A 12 10.55 13.27 -10.60
N GLY A 13 11.89 13.22 -10.60
CA GLY A 13 12.77 14.21 -11.26
C GLY A 13 12.75 15.59 -10.59
N LEU A 14 12.19 15.69 -9.37
CA LEU A 14 12.16 16.88 -8.51
C LEU A 14 12.54 16.49 -7.09
N PRO A 15 13.05 17.44 -6.28
CA PRO A 15 13.20 17.24 -4.84
C PRO A 15 11.87 16.85 -4.19
N ILE A 16 11.90 15.90 -3.27
CA ILE A 16 10.70 15.35 -2.64
C ILE A 16 9.85 16.42 -1.93
N THR A 17 10.48 17.43 -1.37
CA THR A 17 9.80 18.57 -0.73
C THR A 17 8.97 19.39 -1.73
N GLN A 18 9.44 19.53 -2.96
CA GLN A 18 8.66 20.18 -4.03
C GLN A 18 7.47 19.31 -4.45
N VAL A 19 7.64 17.99 -4.51
CA VAL A 19 6.54 17.06 -4.78
C VAL A 19 5.47 17.15 -3.69
N ILE A 20 5.88 17.21 -2.41
CA ILE A 20 4.96 17.40 -1.27
C ILE A 20 4.17 18.72 -1.42
N ALA A 21 4.84 19.81 -1.79
CA ALA A 21 4.17 21.09 -2.03
C ALA A 21 3.13 21.00 -3.17
N LEU A 22 3.44 20.32 -4.27
CA LEU A 22 2.51 20.08 -5.39
C LEU A 22 1.31 19.22 -4.94
N LEU A 23 1.56 18.14 -4.20
CA LEU A 23 0.50 17.29 -3.63
C LEU A 23 -0.44 18.10 -2.73
N LYS A 24 0.13 18.95 -1.86
CA LYS A 24 -0.66 19.83 -1.01
C LYS A 24 -1.50 20.82 -1.81
N ALA A 25 -0.90 21.49 -2.80
CA ALA A 25 -1.60 22.45 -3.66
C ALA A 25 -2.77 21.80 -4.40
N SER A 26 -2.61 20.53 -4.81
CA SER A 26 -3.65 19.77 -5.48
C SER A 26 -4.70 19.17 -4.53
N GLY A 27 -4.51 19.27 -3.19
CA GLY A 27 -5.51 18.89 -2.19
C GLY A 27 -5.29 17.54 -1.52
N PHE A 28 -4.16 16.87 -1.74
CA PHE A 28 -3.74 15.75 -0.89
C PHE A 28 -3.42 16.25 0.53
N THR A 29 -3.68 15.42 1.52
CA THR A 29 -3.53 15.77 2.94
C THR A 29 -2.66 14.80 3.73
N ALA A 30 -2.24 13.72 3.09
CA ALA A 30 -1.38 12.71 3.68
C ALA A 30 -0.43 12.14 2.65
N VAL A 31 0.72 11.64 3.10
CA VAL A 31 1.67 10.91 2.26
C VAL A 31 2.15 9.63 2.94
N SER A 32 2.59 8.68 2.11
CA SER A 32 3.06 7.36 2.48
C SER A 32 4.25 6.99 1.59
N PRO A 33 5.50 7.33 1.97
CA PRO A 33 6.67 6.99 1.15
C PRO A 33 7.08 5.52 1.30
N VAL A 34 7.74 5.02 0.26
CA VAL A 34 8.48 3.76 0.34
C VAL A 34 9.80 4.02 1.06
N TRP A 35 10.04 3.29 2.12
CA TRP A 35 11.23 3.45 2.94
C TRP A 35 12.49 2.86 2.27
N SER A 36 13.58 3.59 2.35
CA SER A 36 14.93 3.11 2.11
C SER A 36 15.90 3.75 3.10
N GLN A 37 17.10 3.18 3.25
CA GLN A 37 18.10 3.73 4.18
C GLN A 37 18.57 5.14 3.79
N ASP A 38 18.50 5.46 2.49
CA ASP A 38 18.95 6.73 1.94
C ASP A 38 17.81 7.76 1.80
N LEU A 39 16.59 7.40 2.23
CA LEU A 39 15.46 8.31 2.15
C LEU A 39 15.60 9.42 3.21
N ASP A 40 15.61 10.66 2.77
CA ASP A 40 15.68 11.83 3.66
C ASP A 40 14.32 12.06 4.36
N LEU A 41 14.09 11.27 5.41
CA LEU A 41 12.87 11.35 6.21
C LEU A 41 12.76 12.65 7.01
N GLU A 42 13.88 13.29 7.34
CA GLU A 42 13.87 14.57 8.06
C GLU A 42 13.29 15.68 7.19
N SER A 43 13.80 15.85 5.96
CA SER A 43 13.24 16.81 5.01
C SER A 43 11.77 16.52 4.67
N ILE A 44 11.38 15.23 4.58
CA ILE A 44 9.98 14.86 4.35
C ILE A 44 9.11 15.29 5.54
N ALA A 45 9.51 14.93 6.77
CA ALA A 45 8.74 15.25 7.97
C ALA A 45 8.59 16.76 8.19
N GLU A 46 9.66 17.53 7.99
CA GLU A 46 9.65 19.00 8.05
C GLU A 46 8.69 19.58 7.01
N SER A 47 8.80 19.15 5.76
CA SER A 47 7.93 19.63 4.68
C SER A 47 6.47 19.28 4.93
N LEU A 48 6.16 18.09 5.48
CA LEU A 48 4.80 17.72 5.84
C LEU A 48 4.24 18.59 6.98
N ALA A 49 5.07 18.90 7.97
CA ALA A 49 4.68 19.79 9.07
C ALA A 49 4.40 21.21 8.56
N GLU A 50 5.27 21.78 7.71
CA GLU A 50 5.07 23.10 7.09
C GLU A 50 3.77 23.19 6.28
N HIS A 51 3.39 22.11 5.61
CA HIS A 51 2.19 22.05 4.77
C HIS A 51 0.93 21.54 5.52
N ASN A 52 1.00 21.27 6.83
CA ASN A 52 -0.08 20.62 7.58
C ASN A 52 -0.59 19.35 6.89
N MET A 53 0.29 18.47 6.51
CA MET A 53 0.01 17.16 5.95
C MET A 53 0.33 16.04 6.94
N THR A 54 -0.36 14.93 6.83
CA THR A 54 -0.15 13.75 7.68
C THR A 54 0.93 12.86 7.09
N PHE A 55 1.89 12.45 7.89
CA PHE A 55 2.78 11.34 7.58
C PHE A 55 2.03 10.05 7.95
N GLN A 56 1.38 9.41 6.96
CA GLN A 56 0.39 8.37 7.23
C GLN A 56 1.03 7.00 7.49
N SER A 57 1.96 6.60 6.64
CA SER A 57 2.67 5.33 6.76
C SER A 57 4.06 5.38 6.12
N LEU A 58 4.89 4.38 6.43
CA LEU A 58 6.05 4.00 5.63
C LEU A 58 5.80 2.60 5.05
N HIS A 59 6.10 2.42 3.77
CA HIS A 59 6.11 1.11 3.16
C HIS A 59 7.47 0.44 3.38
N ALA A 60 7.48 -0.73 4.00
CA ALA A 60 8.72 -1.48 4.24
C ALA A 60 9.37 -1.94 2.92
N PRO A 61 10.69 -2.17 2.88
CA PRO A 61 11.33 -2.76 1.73
C PRO A 61 10.77 -4.17 1.50
N HIS A 62 10.42 -4.46 0.25
CA HIS A 62 9.74 -5.71 -0.11
C HIS A 62 10.65 -6.75 -0.78
N ARG A 63 11.77 -6.32 -1.38
CA ARG A 63 12.70 -7.26 -2.05
C ARG A 63 13.27 -8.27 -1.06
N GLY A 64 13.11 -9.55 -1.40
CA GLY A 64 13.59 -10.66 -0.57
C GLY A 64 12.69 -10.99 0.61
N ILE A 65 11.50 -10.37 0.73
CA ILE A 65 10.58 -10.58 1.85
C ILE A 65 10.21 -12.06 2.05
N SER A 66 10.10 -12.82 0.97
CA SER A 66 9.81 -14.24 0.98
C SER A 66 10.85 -15.09 1.73
N THR A 67 12.10 -14.60 1.87
CA THR A 67 13.13 -15.29 2.66
C THR A 67 12.82 -15.31 4.17
N LEU A 68 11.95 -14.41 4.65
CA LEU A 68 11.54 -14.38 6.06
C LEU A 68 10.85 -15.67 6.53
N TRP A 69 10.29 -16.43 5.60
CA TRP A 69 9.66 -17.73 5.90
C TRP A 69 10.68 -18.87 6.11
N ASN A 70 11.97 -18.58 5.88
CA ASN A 70 13.08 -19.51 6.14
C ASN A 70 14.10 -18.84 7.06
N PRO A 71 14.03 -19.03 8.38
CA PRO A 71 14.98 -18.41 9.34
C PRO A 71 16.42 -18.88 9.15
N ASP A 72 16.64 -20.03 8.52
CA ASP A 72 17.98 -20.58 8.23
C ASP A 72 18.62 -19.92 7.00
N ASP A 73 17.85 -19.17 6.21
CA ASP A 73 18.41 -18.40 5.08
C ASP A 73 19.18 -17.18 5.63
N PRO A 74 20.50 -17.05 5.36
CA PRO A 74 21.27 -15.92 5.85
C PRO A 74 20.77 -14.57 5.33
N VAL A 75 20.09 -14.52 4.19
CA VAL A 75 19.47 -13.31 3.63
C VAL A 75 18.30 -12.85 4.51
N SER A 76 17.58 -13.77 5.14
CA SER A 76 16.44 -13.44 5.99
C SER A 76 16.83 -12.52 7.17
N VAL A 77 18.04 -12.67 7.71
CA VAL A 77 18.57 -11.84 8.81
C VAL A 77 18.74 -10.40 8.38
N GLU A 78 19.26 -10.19 7.17
CA GLU A 78 19.44 -8.85 6.61
C GLU A 78 18.08 -8.19 6.31
N ILE A 79 17.17 -8.92 5.66
CA ILE A 79 15.81 -8.45 5.36
C ILE A 79 15.08 -8.07 6.65
N ARG A 80 15.08 -8.95 7.66
CA ARG A 80 14.50 -8.64 8.97
C ARG A 80 15.11 -7.38 9.59
N SER A 81 16.43 -7.23 9.52
CA SER A 81 17.12 -6.05 10.07
C SER A 81 16.73 -4.77 9.34
N ASN A 82 16.54 -4.83 8.02
CA ASN A 82 16.06 -3.69 7.23
C ASN A 82 14.63 -3.30 7.62
N ILE A 83 13.73 -4.26 7.82
CA ILE A 83 12.37 -4.01 8.27
C ILE A 83 12.36 -3.40 9.68
N MET A 84 13.20 -3.89 10.59
CA MET A 84 13.32 -3.32 11.94
C MET A 84 13.83 -1.87 11.89
N ARG A 85 14.74 -1.52 10.97
CA ARG A 85 15.15 -0.12 10.75
C ARG A 85 14.01 0.75 10.22
N CYS A 86 13.13 0.20 9.37
CA CYS A 86 11.91 0.89 8.95
C CYS A 86 10.97 1.14 10.14
N ILE A 87 10.82 0.19 11.04
CA ILE A 87 10.05 0.37 12.29
C ILE A 87 10.67 1.46 13.17
N ASP A 88 12.01 1.49 13.32
CA ASP A 88 12.69 2.55 14.05
C ASP A 88 12.44 3.92 13.42
N ALA A 89 12.47 4.01 12.09
CA ALA A 89 12.13 5.23 11.39
C ALA A 89 10.67 5.65 11.62
N CYS A 90 9.72 4.71 11.56
CA CYS A 90 8.32 4.98 11.92
C CYS A 90 8.22 5.58 13.33
N ALA A 91 8.86 4.97 14.31
CA ALA A 91 8.82 5.45 15.69
C ALA A 91 9.48 6.83 15.86
N GLN A 92 10.63 7.05 15.21
CA GLN A 92 11.39 8.31 15.28
C GLN A 92 10.57 9.49 14.71
N PHE A 93 9.90 9.29 13.57
CA PHE A 93 9.13 10.33 12.88
C PHE A 93 7.63 10.29 13.22
N GLN A 94 7.24 9.50 14.25
CA GLN A 94 5.86 9.37 14.72
C GLN A 94 4.87 8.92 13.61
N VAL A 95 5.37 8.08 12.70
CA VAL A 95 4.55 7.47 11.64
C VAL A 95 3.81 6.27 12.23
N PRO A 96 2.49 6.27 12.24
CA PRO A 96 1.73 5.28 13.02
C PRO A 96 1.70 3.88 12.39
N ILE A 97 1.91 3.78 11.08
CA ILE A 97 1.71 2.54 10.32
C ILE A 97 2.94 2.23 9.49
N MET A 98 3.39 0.97 9.55
CA MET A 98 4.29 0.39 8.56
C MET A 98 3.49 -0.60 7.70
N VAL A 99 3.45 -0.38 6.39
CA VAL A 99 2.91 -1.35 5.44
C VAL A 99 3.99 -2.34 5.07
N MET A 100 3.67 -3.62 5.00
CA MET A 100 4.60 -4.64 4.52
C MET A 100 3.89 -5.80 3.82
N HIS A 101 4.58 -6.38 2.86
CA HIS A 101 4.15 -7.61 2.22
C HIS A 101 4.41 -8.83 3.11
N GLY A 102 3.56 -9.83 3.02
CA GLY A 102 3.80 -11.15 3.63
C GLY A 102 4.61 -12.08 2.74
N TRP A 103 4.55 -11.86 1.44
CA TRP A 103 5.21 -12.62 0.40
C TRP A 103 5.53 -11.72 -0.79
N GLN A 104 6.45 -12.14 -1.64
CA GLN A 104 6.67 -11.61 -2.97
C GLN A 104 7.25 -12.70 -3.87
N GLY A 105 6.61 -12.97 -4.99
CA GLY A 105 7.06 -13.94 -5.98
C GLY A 105 5.89 -14.59 -6.71
N LEU A 106 5.79 -14.34 -8.02
CA LEU A 106 4.67 -14.77 -8.86
C LEU A 106 4.67 -16.27 -9.15
N ILE A 107 5.84 -16.91 -9.06
CA ILE A 107 5.99 -18.35 -9.30
C ILE A 107 6.46 -18.99 -8.00
N TYR A 108 5.53 -19.58 -7.27
CA TYR A 108 5.82 -20.24 -6.02
C TYR A 108 4.96 -21.51 -5.88
N ARG A 109 5.37 -22.33 -4.94
CA ARG A 109 4.56 -23.44 -4.44
C ARG A 109 4.42 -23.28 -2.93
N PHE A 110 3.19 -23.15 -2.48
CA PHE A 110 2.94 -23.08 -1.05
C PHE A 110 3.39 -24.38 -0.36
N PRO A 111 4.18 -24.32 0.73
CA PRO A 111 4.73 -25.50 1.36
C PRO A 111 3.64 -26.35 2.00
N SER A 112 3.81 -27.70 1.96
CA SER A 112 2.98 -28.65 2.69
C SER A 112 3.36 -28.77 4.16
N GLU A 113 4.58 -28.33 4.51
CA GLU A 113 5.09 -28.30 5.89
C GLU A 113 4.61 -27.05 6.62
N PRO A 114 4.53 -27.10 7.97
CA PRO A 114 4.17 -25.92 8.74
C PRO A 114 5.09 -24.72 8.46
N LEU A 115 4.49 -23.52 8.33
CA LEU A 115 5.24 -22.29 8.14
C LEU A 115 6.03 -21.90 9.40
N ASP A 116 7.24 -21.39 9.21
CA ASP A 116 8.04 -20.82 10.30
C ASP A 116 7.79 -19.30 10.41
N PHE A 117 7.25 -18.88 11.54
CA PHE A 117 6.94 -17.48 11.83
C PHE A 117 8.06 -16.75 12.61
N GLY A 118 9.20 -17.38 12.88
CA GLY A 118 10.23 -16.84 13.77
C GLY A 118 10.67 -15.41 13.42
N ASN A 119 10.91 -15.13 12.15
CA ASN A 119 11.25 -13.77 11.71
C ASN A 119 10.07 -12.80 11.87
N PHE A 120 8.86 -13.21 11.51
CA PHE A 120 7.67 -12.37 11.64
C PHE A 120 7.32 -12.11 13.11
N ASP A 121 7.46 -13.10 13.98
CA ASP A 121 7.25 -12.93 15.43
C ASP A 121 8.21 -11.88 16.02
N VAL A 122 9.47 -11.85 15.58
CA VAL A 122 10.45 -10.83 15.97
C VAL A 122 10.01 -9.45 15.49
N ILE A 123 9.64 -9.32 14.21
CA ILE A 123 9.21 -8.06 13.59
C ILE A 123 7.96 -7.51 14.30
N VAL A 124 6.92 -8.35 14.44
CA VAL A 124 5.65 -7.95 15.06
C VAL A 124 5.83 -7.53 16.51
N ASN A 125 6.60 -8.30 17.29
CA ASN A 125 6.90 -7.93 18.67
C ASN A 125 7.70 -6.62 18.77
N TYR A 126 8.63 -6.39 17.84
CA TYR A 126 9.41 -5.16 17.80
C TYR A 126 8.54 -3.95 17.46
N ALA A 127 7.67 -4.04 16.48
CA ALA A 127 6.72 -2.99 16.13
C ALA A 127 5.83 -2.62 17.33
N ARG A 128 5.32 -3.62 18.06
CA ARG A 128 4.56 -3.39 19.30
C ARG A 128 5.36 -2.59 20.34
N GLN A 129 6.64 -2.94 20.56
CA GLN A 129 7.50 -2.25 21.51
C GLN A 129 7.76 -0.79 21.13
N LYS A 130 7.77 -0.50 19.82
CA LYS A 130 7.96 0.83 19.26
C LYS A 130 6.66 1.64 19.11
N GLY A 131 5.51 1.03 19.38
CA GLY A 131 4.21 1.68 19.22
C GLY A 131 3.80 1.88 17.76
N VAL A 132 4.32 1.06 16.84
CA VAL A 132 4.05 1.10 15.40
C VAL A 132 3.08 -0.03 15.04
N SER A 133 2.05 0.27 14.27
CA SER A 133 1.16 -0.75 13.71
C SER A 133 1.73 -1.31 12.41
N ILE A 134 1.55 -2.62 12.19
CA ILE A 134 1.88 -3.28 10.93
C ILE A 134 0.59 -3.48 10.14
N ALA A 135 0.56 -3.03 8.89
CA ALA A 135 -0.49 -3.34 7.94
C ALA A 135 0.05 -4.35 6.91
N PHE A 136 -0.37 -5.61 6.99
CA PHE A 136 -0.04 -6.58 5.95
C PHE A 136 -0.89 -6.32 4.71
N GLU A 137 -0.23 -6.26 3.56
CA GLU A 137 -0.85 -5.93 2.29
C GLU A 137 -1.14 -7.18 1.47
N ASN A 138 -2.29 -7.20 0.78
CA ASN A 138 -2.59 -8.24 -0.20
C ASN A 138 -1.73 -8.06 -1.45
N LEU A 139 -1.15 -9.17 -1.86
CA LEU A 139 -0.31 -9.32 -3.05
C LEU A 139 -0.54 -10.75 -3.57
N GLU A 140 0.30 -11.22 -4.50
CA GLU A 140 0.36 -12.65 -4.79
C GLU A 140 0.71 -13.46 -3.53
N GLY A 141 0.30 -14.72 -3.47
CA GLY A 141 0.53 -15.58 -2.30
C GLY A 141 -0.47 -15.34 -1.18
N GLU A 142 -1.76 -15.39 -1.51
CA GLU A 142 -2.85 -15.19 -0.55
C GLU A 142 -2.75 -16.06 0.70
N GLU A 143 -2.21 -17.29 0.57
CA GLU A 143 -2.04 -18.24 1.68
C GLU A 143 -1.04 -17.72 2.74
N TYR A 144 -0.02 -16.95 2.32
CA TYR A 144 0.92 -16.32 3.25
C TYR A 144 0.28 -15.15 3.99
N LEU A 145 -0.57 -14.37 3.31
CA LEU A 145 -1.34 -13.33 3.96
C LEU A 145 -2.33 -13.94 4.96
N GLU A 146 -3.05 -15.00 4.58
CA GLU A 146 -3.96 -15.73 5.47
C GLU A 146 -3.24 -16.25 6.72
N ALA A 147 -2.06 -16.84 6.53
CA ALA A 147 -1.26 -17.35 7.63
C ALA A 147 -0.86 -16.25 8.62
N LEU A 148 -0.43 -15.06 8.12
CA LEU A 148 -0.08 -13.92 8.96
C LEU A 148 -1.30 -13.32 9.66
N MET A 149 -2.40 -13.12 8.94
CA MET A 149 -3.63 -12.56 9.50
C MET A 149 -4.23 -13.48 10.56
N THR A 150 -4.13 -14.79 10.38
CA THR A 150 -4.54 -15.80 11.37
C THR A 150 -3.59 -15.82 12.56
N ARG A 151 -2.27 -15.89 12.33
CA ARG A 151 -1.24 -15.91 13.38
C ARG A 151 -1.36 -14.74 14.35
N TYR A 152 -1.64 -13.55 13.82
CA TYR A 152 -1.66 -12.31 14.58
C TYR A 152 -3.07 -11.75 14.78
N GLN A 153 -4.11 -12.57 14.74
CA GLN A 153 -5.51 -12.13 14.88
C GLN A 153 -5.78 -11.40 16.21
N ASP A 154 -5.10 -11.78 17.29
CA ASP A 154 -5.26 -11.20 18.62
C ASP A 154 -4.28 -10.05 18.92
N GLN A 155 -3.52 -9.60 17.92
CA GLN A 155 -2.56 -8.51 18.06
C GLN A 155 -3.17 -7.19 17.56
N PRO A 156 -3.57 -6.27 18.46
CA PRO A 156 -4.32 -5.06 18.06
C PRO A 156 -3.51 -4.07 17.22
N HIS A 157 -2.19 -4.20 17.19
CA HIS A 157 -1.28 -3.40 16.36
C HIS A 157 -0.96 -4.04 15.01
N VAL A 158 -1.59 -5.16 14.69
CA VAL A 158 -1.48 -5.81 13.37
C VAL A 158 -2.81 -5.67 12.66
N GLY A 159 -2.79 -4.99 11.52
CA GLY A 159 -3.95 -4.75 10.68
C GLY A 159 -3.71 -5.16 9.24
N TYR A 160 -4.59 -4.71 8.39
CA TYR A 160 -4.63 -5.03 6.98
C TYR A 160 -4.48 -3.76 6.13
N CYS A 161 -3.69 -3.82 5.06
CA CYS A 161 -3.65 -2.85 3.99
C CYS A 161 -4.30 -3.47 2.76
N TRP A 162 -5.35 -2.85 2.24
CA TRP A 162 -5.99 -3.31 1.01
C TRP A 162 -5.49 -2.54 -0.20
N ASP A 163 -4.82 -3.26 -1.11
CA ASP A 163 -4.49 -2.77 -2.44
C ASP A 163 -5.53 -3.25 -3.46
N SER A 164 -6.20 -2.29 -4.10
CA SER A 164 -7.28 -2.55 -5.07
C SER A 164 -6.75 -3.08 -6.39
N GLY A 165 -5.55 -2.69 -6.78
CA GLY A 165 -4.91 -3.17 -8.00
C GLY A 165 -4.42 -4.60 -7.87
N HIS A 166 -3.77 -4.95 -6.76
CA HIS A 166 -3.37 -6.32 -6.45
C HIS A 166 -4.57 -7.26 -6.34
N ASP A 167 -5.66 -6.80 -5.68
CA ASP A 167 -6.94 -7.54 -5.60
C ASP A 167 -7.54 -7.79 -7.00
N HIS A 168 -7.19 -6.98 -7.99
CA HIS A 168 -7.71 -7.08 -9.35
C HIS A 168 -6.80 -7.86 -10.31
N CYS A 169 -5.48 -7.73 -10.18
CA CYS A 169 -4.54 -8.31 -11.16
C CYS A 169 -3.94 -9.64 -10.76
N TYR A 170 -3.88 -9.97 -9.48
CA TYR A 170 -3.33 -11.26 -9.04
C TYR A 170 -4.43 -12.29 -8.79
N PRO A 171 -4.26 -13.54 -9.26
CA PRO A 171 -5.23 -14.60 -9.00
C PRO A 171 -5.31 -14.92 -7.51
N HIS A 172 -6.52 -14.94 -6.98
CA HIS A 172 -6.82 -15.37 -5.60
C HIS A 172 -8.24 -15.91 -5.51
N GLU A 173 -8.54 -16.69 -4.49
CA GLU A 173 -9.88 -17.21 -4.18
C GLU A 173 -10.54 -16.42 -3.04
N THR A 174 -9.75 -15.72 -2.23
CA THR A 174 -10.17 -14.98 -1.05
C THR A 174 -10.77 -13.62 -1.41
N ASP A 175 -11.99 -13.33 -0.96
CA ASP A 175 -12.48 -11.94 -0.88
C ASP A 175 -11.80 -11.24 0.31
N PHE A 176 -10.71 -10.55 0.05
CA PHE A 176 -9.85 -9.97 1.08
C PHE A 176 -10.58 -8.95 1.98
N LEU A 177 -11.42 -8.09 1.42
CA LEU A 177 -12.18 -7.13 2.24
C LEU A 177 -13.21 -7.82 3.13
N LYS A 178 -13.82 -8.92 2.67
CA LYS A 178 -14.73 -9.72 3.49
C LYS A 178 -13.98 -10.48 4.58
N ALA A 179 -12.79 -11.00 4.27
CA ALA A 179 -11.99 -11.80 5.21
C ALA A 179 -11.29 -10.95 6.28
N TYR A 180 -10.74 -9.79 5.89
CA TYR A 180 -9.85 -9.00 6.73
C TYR A 180 -10.27 -7.54 6.89
N GLY A 181 -11.39 -7.13 6.29
CA GLY A 181 -11.88 -5.76 6.32
C GLY A 181 -12.04 -5.20 7.73
N ASP A 182 -12.46 -5.99 8.71
CA ASP A 182 -12.57 -5.56 10.11
C ASP A 182 -11.25 -5.06 10.71
N ARG A 183 -10.13 -5.43 10.11
CA ARG A 183 -8.77 -5.05 10.51
C ARG A 183 -8.12 -4.08 9.54
N LEU A 184 -8.89 -3.50 8.63
CA LEU A 184 -8.40 -2.53 7.65
C LEU A 184 -7.92 -1.26 8.35
N ILE A 185 -6.64 -0.92 8.21
CA ILE A 185 -6.02 0.29 8.75
C ILE A 185 -5.33 1.15 7.69
N MET A 186 -5.19 0.63 6.47
CA MET A 186 -4.54 1.30 5.36
C MET A 186 -5.16 0.87 4.03
N THR A 187 -5.10 1.72 3.03
CA THR A 187 -5.48 1.41 1.65
C THR A 187 -4.38 1.81 0.69
N HIS A 188 -4.19 1.03 -0.37
CA HIS A 188 -3.44 1.39 -1.57
C HIS A 188 -4.39 1.32 -2.76
N LEU A 189 -4.99 2.46 -3.10
CA LEU A 189 -5.99 2.53 -4.17
C LEU A 189 -5.32 2.90 -5.48
N ASN A 190 -5.48 2.04 -6.46
CA ASN A 190 -5.01 2.23 -7.83
C ASN A 190 -5.88 1.41 -8.77
N ASP A 191 -5.74 1.63 -10.06
CA ASP A 191 -6.46 0.89 -11.10
C ASP A 191 -5.48 0.10 -11.97
N ASN A 192 -5.95 -0.93 -12.62
CA ASN A 192 -5.22 -1.67 -13.63
C ASN A 192 -6.15 -2.44 -14.57
N LEU A 193 -5.59 -3.28 -15.44
CA LEU A 193 -6.35 -4.02 -16.48
C LEU A 193 -6.66 -5.46 -16.06
N GLY A 194 -6.36 -5.84 -14.82
CA GLY A 194 -6.49 -7.22 -14.37
C GLY A 194 -5.45 -8.14 -15.00
N LEU A 195 -5.64 -9.44 -14.80
CA LEU A 195 -4.76 -10.46 -15.38
C LEU A 195 -4.98 -10.53 -16.89
N ARG A 196 -3.94 -10.22 -17.66
CA ARG A 196 -4.01 -10.06 -19.11
C ARG A 196 -3.58 -11.29 -19.91
N ASP A 197 -2.73 -12.14 -19.32
CA ASP A 197 -2.26 -13.36 -19.99
C ASP A 197 -3.39 -14.38 -20.11
N PRO A 198 -3.74 -14.86 -21.33
CA PRO A 198 -4.78 -15.85 -21.52
C PRO A 198 -4.51 -17.20 -20.86
N SER A 199 -3.27 -17.49 -20.51
CA SER A 199 -2.88 -18.70 -19.76
C SER A 199 -3.20 -18.61 -18.27
N GLY A 200 -3.55 -17.41 -17.77
CA GLY A 200 -3.80 -17.17 -16.36
C GLY A 200 -2.53 -17.06 -15.50
N ILE A 201 -1.38 -16.85 -16.14
CA ILE A 201 -0.10 -16.70 -15.40
C ILE A 201 0.14 -15.21 -15.17
N PRO A 202 0.18 -14.75 -13.90
CA PRO A 202 0.45 -13.35 -13.60
C PRO A 202 1.91 -12.99 -13.88
N THR A 203 2.11 -11.74 -14.26
CA THR A 203 3.43 -11.14 -14.44
C THR A 203 3.52 -9.82 -13.68
N GLY A 204 4.74 -9.33 -13.45
CA GLY A 204 4.93 -8.01 -12.85
C GLY A 204 4.39 -6.85 -13.71
N ASP A 205 4.12 -7.11 -14.99
CA ASP A 205 3.53 -6.12 -15.90
C ASP A 205 2.00 -6.00 -15.75
N ASP A 206 1.36 -6.89 -14.99
CA ASP A 206 -0.07 -6.78 -14.69
C ASP A 206 -0.36 -5.78 -13.57
N ASP A 207 0.65 -5.49 -12.74
CA ASP A 207 0.58 -4.52 -11.64
C ASP A 207 0.90 -3.09 -12.11
N LEU A 208 -0.11 -2.44 -12.71
CA LEU A 208 0.06 -1.20 -13.47
C LEU A 208 -0.02 0.08 -12.64
N HIS A 209 -0.74 0.07 -11.52
CA HIS A 209 -0.97 1.24 -10.66
C HIS A 209 -1.47 2.49 -11.43
N PHE A 210 -2.47 2.31 -12.30
CA PHE A 210 -3.10 3.39 -13.03
C PHE A 210 -3.86 4.35 -12.12
N LEU A 211 -4.15 5.54 -12.64
CA LEU A 211 -5.13 6.43 -12.03
C LEU A 211 -6.50 5.74 -11.97
N PRO A 212 -7.28 5.94 -10.90
CA PRO A 212 -8.65 5.45 -10.86
C PRO A 212 -9.44 5.85 -12.12
N TYR A 213 -10.21 4.92 -12.67
CA TYR A 213 -11.00 5.01 -13.91
C TYR A 213 -10.19 4.94 -15.22
N ASP A 214 -8.91 4.68 -15.18
CA ASP A 214 -8.09 4.49 -16.38
C ASP A 214 -7.78 3.00 -16.66
N GLY A 215 -8.10 2.11 -15.71
CA GLY A 215 -8.13 0.67 -15.86
C GLY A 215 -9.55 0.14 -16.09
N ASN A 216 -9.80 -1.06 -15.59
CA ASN A 216 -11.11 -1.72 -15.70
C ASN A 216 -11.68 -2.20 -14.36
N ILE A 217 -11.17 -1.69 -13.24
CA ILE A 217 -11.77 -1.92 -11.92
C ILE A 217 -13.17 -1.30 -11.87
N ASP A 218 -14.15 -2.08 -11.40
CA ASP A 218 -15.49 -1.58 -11.08
C ASP A 218 -15.45 -0.76 -9.78
N TRP A 219 -15.24 0.55 -9.90
CA TRP A 219 -15.10 1.45 -8.77
C TRP A 219 -16.37 1.59 -7.93
N ASP A 220 -17.55 1.43 -8.51
CA ASP A 220 -18.81 1.48 -7.74
C ASP A 220 -18.91 0.28 -6.80
N ASN A 221 -18.60 -0.91 -7.29
CA ASN A 221 -18.52 -2.12 -6.46
C ASN A 221 -17.37 -2.08 -5.47
N THR A 222 -16.21 -1.58 -5.89
CA THR A 222 -15.01 -1.41 -5.06
C THR A 222 -15.28 -0.51 -3.86
N ILE A 223 -15.92 0.63 -4.09
CA ILE A 223 -16.29 1.56 -3.02
C ILE A 223 -17.34 0.95 -2.09
N TYR A 224 -18.34 0.25 -2.65
CA TYR A 224 -19.34 -0.45 -1.86
C TYR A 224 -18.72 -1.51 -0.94
N ARG A 225 -17.79 -2.33 -1.44
CA ARG A 225 -17.05 -3.31 -0.64
C ARG A 225 -16.23 -2.64 0.47
N LEU A 226 -15.50 -1.56 0.13
CA LEU A 226 -14.67 -0.83 1.08
C LEU A 226 -15.49 -0.18 2.21
N GLN A 227 -16.73 0.19 1.96
CA GLN A 227 -17.63 0.76 2.97
C GLN A 227 -18.14 -0.25 4.00
N GLN A 228 -18.00 -1.55 3.74
CA GLN A 228 -18.31 -2.60 4.71
C GLN A 228 -17.21 -2.74 5.78
N ALA A 229 -16.02 -2.22 5.51
CA ALA A 229 -14.90 -2.15 6.46
C ALA A 229 -15.00 -0.91 7.37
N PRO A 230 -14.26 -0.87 8.51
CA PRO A 230 -14.18 0.31 9.36
C PRO A 230 -13.79 1.56 8.56
N ARG A 231 -14.47 2.67 8.85
CA ARG A 231 -14.32 3.91 8.09
C ARG A 231 -12.89 4.42 8.10
N GLN A 232 -12.30 4.56 6.93
CA GLN A 232 -10.99 5.13 6.77
C GLN A 232 -11.06 6.67 6.82
N ALA A 233 -10.22 7.27 7.68
CA ALA A 233 -10.08 8.72 7.76
C ALA A 233 -9.33 9.31 6.55
N VAL A 234 -8.44 8.53 5.98
CA VAL A 234 -7.65 8.83 4.79
C VAL A 234 -7.73 7.65 3.83
N LEU A 235 -8.11 7.89 2.60
CA LEU A 235 -7.94 6.94 1.50
C LEU A 235 -6.60 7.23 0.84
N ASN A 236 -5.66 6.31 0.92
CA ASN A 236 -4.36 6.45 0.30
C ASN A 236 -4.37 5.84 -1.09
N PHE A 237 -3.80 6.56 -2.04
CA PHE A 237 -3.70 6.17 -3.44
C PHE A 237 -2.25 5.85 -3.78
N GLU A 238 -2.02 4.65 -4.34
CA GLU A 238 -0.71 4.20 -4.77
C GLU A 238 -0.64 4.15 -6.30
N ILE A 239 -0.29 5.29 -6.87
CA ILE A 239 -0.34 5.51 -8.32
C ILE A 239 1.09 5.64 -8.85
N LYS A 240 1.44 4.86 -9.85
CA LYS A 240 2.71 4.98 -10.57
C LYS A 240 2.62 6.11 -11.58
N ILE A 241 3.17 7.26 -11.25
CA ILE A 241 3.24 8.43 -12.15
C ILE A 241 4.24 8.19 -13.29
N ARG A 242 5.31 7.44 -13.01
CA ARG A 242 6.31 7.00 -13.99
C ARG A 242 6.55 5.51 -13.83
N SER A 243 6.46 4.79 -14.92
CA SER A 243 6.72 3.35 -14.96
C SER A 243 7.50 3.02 -16.23
N HIS A 244 8.26 1.93 -16.17
CA HIS A 244 8.86 1.31 -17.35
C HIS A 244 7.86 0.41 -18.10
N SER A 245 6.65 0.23 -17.58
CA SER A 245 5.59 -0.51 -18.26
C SER A 245 5.21 0.20 -19.55
N LYS A 246 5.14 -0.58 -20.64
CA LYS A 246 4.71 -0.09 -21.95
C LYS A 246 3.26 0.45 -21.88
N ASP A 247 2.40 -0.25 -21.14
CA ASP A 247 0.98 0.14 -21.02
C ASP A 247 0.84 1.50 -20.36
N LEU A 248 1.62 1.79 -19.32
CA LEU A 248 1.63 3.10 -18.70
C LEU A 248 2.22 4.17 -19.63
N ALA A 249 3.26 3.84 -20.41
CA ALA A 249 3.87 4.76 -21.37
C ALA A 249 2.89 5.20 -22.47
N ASP A 250 1.94 4.34 -22.83
CA ASP A 250 0.92 4.61 -23.85
C ASP A 250 -0.29 5.40 -23.31
N MET A 251 -0.38 5.63 -21.97
CA MET A 251 -1.48 6.38 -21.39
C MET A 251 -1.35 7.89 -21.69
N PRO A 252 -2.46 8.58 -22.03
CA PRO A 252 -2.43 9.99 -22.42
C PRO A 252 -1.80 10.92 -21.40
N TYR A 253 -1.94 10.63 -20.11
CA TYR A 253 -1.43 11.49 -19.04
C TYR A 253 0.09 11.41 -18.86
N THR A 254 0.78 10.41 -19.45
CA THR A 254 2.26 10.34 -19.38
C THR A 254 2.96 11.47 -20.09
N GLN A 255 2.24 12.21 -20.95
CA GLN A 255 2.72 13.40 -21.63
C GLN A 255 2.51 14.68 -20.81
N LEU A 256 1.81 14.60 -19.69
CA LEU A 256 1.55 15.75 -18.82
C LEU A 256 2.80 16.13 -18.01
N SER A 257 2.87 17.39 -17.59
CA SER A 257 3.80 17.79 -16.53
C SER A 257 3.46 17.06 -15.24
N LEU A 258 4.44 16.93 -14.34
CA LEU A 258 4.19 16.30 -13.03
C LEU A 258 3.07 17.02 -12.25
N GLU A 259 3.03 18.35 -12.31
CA GLU A 259 1.99 19.16 -11.67
C GLU A 259 0.60 18.80 -12.21
N SER A 260 0.41 18.85 -13.53
CA SER A 260 -0.87 18.50 -14.17
C SER A 260 -1.29 17.05 -13.90
N LEU A 261 -0.32 16.13 -13.79
CA LEU A 261 -0.57 14.74 -13.47
C LEU A 261 -1.02 14.57 -12.01
N ILE A 262 -0.38 15.26 -11.07
CA ILE A 262 -0.79 15.28 -9.66
C ILE A 262 -2.19 15.89 -9.49
N GLU A 263 -2.52 16.95 -10.24
CA GLU A 263 -3.86 17.55 -10.26
C GLU A 263 -4.91 16.53 -10.74
N LEU A 264 -4.64 15.84 -11.85
CA LEU A 264 -5.53 14.79 -12.36
C LEU A 264 -5.70 13.65 -11.37
N ALA A 265 -4.60 13.18 -10.77
CA ALA A 265 -4.63 12.15 -9.72
C ALA A 265 -5.50 12.59 -8.53
N SER A 266 -5.38 13.86 -8.10
CA SER A 266 -6.18 14.41 -7.03
C SER A 266 -7.67 14.50 -7.40
N ASP A 267 -8.01 14.86 -8.61
CA ASP A 267 -9.41 14.92 -9.07
C ASP A 267 -10.06 13.54 -9.03
N ARG A 268 -9.36 12.51 -9.52
CA ARG A 268 -9.80 11.11 -9.47
C ARG A 268 -9.95 10.62 -8.02
N ALA A 269 -8.92 10.86 -7.20
CA ALA A 269 -8.94 10.49 -5.78
C ALA A 269 -10.09 11.16 -5.02
N ARG A 270 -10.35 12.45 -5.27
CA ARG A 270 -11.49 13.17 -4.67
C ARG A 270 -12.84 12.65 -5.15
N GLN A 271 -12.94 12.19 -6.39
CA GLN A 271 -14.16 11.56 -6.89
C GLN A 271 -14.47 10.29 -6.08
N ILE A 272 -13.49 9.39 -5.90
CA ILE A 272 -13.60 8.19 -5.06
C ILE A 272 -13.97 8.57 -3.62
N ALA A 273 -13.25 9.53 -3.02
CA ALA A 273 -13.47 9.92 -1.63
C ALA A 273 -14.87 10.53 -1.39
N ARG A 274 -15.42 11.25 -2.37
CA ARG A 274 -16.81 11.74 -2.31
C ARG A 274 -17.82 10.62 -2.38
N GLN A 275 -17.68 9.67 -3.31
CA GLN A 275 -18.56 8.50 -3.44
C GLN A 275 -18.51 7.65 -2.17
N TYR A 276 -17.32 7.39 -1.65
CA TYR A 276 -17.12 6.67 -0.39
C TYR A 276 -17.82 7.36 0.80
N ALA A 277 -17.81 8.70 0.87
CA ALA A 277 -18.45 9.44 1.94
C ALA A 277 -19.99 9.45 1.83
N MET A 278 -20.53 9.58 0.60
CA MET A 278 -21.97 9.73 0.37
C MET A 278 -22.77 8.48 0.72
N LEU A 279 -22.29 7.30 0.33
CA LEU A 279 -22.99 6.04 0.61
C LEU A 279 -23.01 5.71 2.12
N ALA A 280 -22.00 6.15 2.88
CA ALA A 280 -21.98 5.96 4.34
C ALA A 280 -23.11 6.70 5.09
N GLU A 281 -23.70 7.73 4.49
CA GLU A 281 -24.85 8.44 5.06
C GLU A 281 -26.17 7.69 4.85
N TYR A 282 -26.27 6.86 3.79
CA TYR A 282 -27.47 6.08 3.49
C TYR A 282 -27.56 4.74 4.26
N THR A 283 -26.46 4.22 4.78
CA THR A 283 -26.43 2.95 5.54
C THR A 283 -26.68 3.15 7.05
N GLN A 284 -26.84 4.39 7.53
CA GLN A 284 -27.14 4.71 8.93
C GLN A 284 -28.64 4.97 9.20
N HIS A 285 -29.51 4.74 8.22
CA HIS A 285 -30.96 4.80 8.31
C HIS A 285 -31.61 3.45 7.96
#